data_73d957833eb56ca073a42bb3ec69bee4
#
_entry.id   73d957833eb56ca073a42bb3ec69bee4
#
_cell.length_a   1.000
_cell.length_b   1.000
_cell.length_c   1.000
_cell.angle_alpha   90.00
_cell.angle_beta   90.00
_cell.angle_gamma   90.00
#
_symmetry.space_group_name_H-M   'P 1'
#
loop_
_entity.id
_entity.type
_entity.pdbx_description
1 polymer ?
#
loop_
_entity_poly.entity_id
_entity_poly.type
_entity_poly.pdbx_seq_one_letter_code
_entity_poly.pdbx_strand_id
1 'polypeptide(L)'
;GENMKKVITSLSSALLIFVASLSFTGVAKSAEFFTIGTGGPTGVYFQTGNAICKMLHKSAIAKEHGRKKGIDKAYRCTAPSTGGSNYNIGQIAAGEFQFGVAQSDWQYHAVNGSSKWEGKQYSDLRAVFSVHNEPFQIWARKKAKVKDFAGLKGKVVNIGNAGSGQRGTMEVLMDAKGVNNS
;
A
#
# COMPACT_ATOMS: atom_id res chain seq x y z
N GLY A 1 28.56 -8.78 66.94
CA GLY A 1 27.17 -9.13 66.72
C GLY A 1 26.33 -8.01 66.09
N GLU A 2 26.56 -6.77 66.50
CA GLU A 2 25.76 -5.61 66.07
C GLU A 2 26.08 -5.12 64.67
N ASN A 3 27.35 -5.13 64.27
CA ASN A 3 27.75 -4.73 62.94
C ASN A 3 27.27 -5.70 61.83
N MET A 4 27.16 -6.97 62.14
CA MET A 4 26.68 -7.99 61.20
C MET A 4 25.17 -7.88 60.92
N LYS A 5 24.39 -7.48 61.96
CA LYS A 5 22.95 -7.22 61.79
C LYS A 5 22.66 -5.98 60.93
N LYS A 6 23.48 -4.93 61.05
CA LYS A 6 23.34 -3.69 60.22
C LYS A 6 23.70 -3.97 58.77
N VAL A 7 24.66 -4.81 58.48
CA VAL A 7 25.04 -5.21 57.10
C VAL A 7 23.95 -6.05 56.47
N ILE A 8 23.36 -7.03 57.18
CA ILE A 8 22.27 -7.87 56.66
C ILE A 8 21.00 -7.05 56.37
N THR A 9 20.62 -6.12 57.25
CA THR A 9 19.46 -5.23 56.98
C THR A 9 19.68 -4.28 55.80
N SER A 10 20.90 -3.77 55.60
CA SER A 10 21.25 -2.89 54.48
C SER A 10 21.21 -3.69 53.14
N LEU A 11 21.73 -4.88 53.10
CA LEU A 11 21.70 -5.73 51.91
C LEU A 11 20.25 -6.17 51.56
N SER A 12 19.41 -6.47 52.54
CA SER A 12 18.02 -6.86 52.31
C SER A 12 17.18 -5.69 51.76
N SER A 13 17.42 -4.47 52.22
CA SER A 13 16.74 -3.27 51.71
C SER A 13 17.18 -2.91 50.30
N ALA A 14 18.45 -3.08 49.95
CA ALA A 14 18.95 -2.83 48.61
C ALA A 14 18.42 -3.87 47.60
N LEU A 15 18.28 -5.13 48.01
CA LEU A 15 17.72 -6.19 47.17
C LEU A 15 16.23 -6.01 46.87
N LEU A 16 15.46 -5.54 47.89
CA LEU A 16 14.03 -5.22 47.72
C LEU A 16 13.78 -4.05 46.76
N ILE A 17 14.63 -3.04 46.77
CA ILE A 17 14.54 -1.88 45.85
C ILE A 17 14.91 -2.33 44.42
N PHE A 18 15.87 -3.21 44.26
CA PHE A 18 16.27 -3.69 42.95
C PHE A 18 15.21 -4.60 42.30
N VAL A 19 14.49 -5.41 43.07
CA VAL A 19 13.39 -6.25 42.59
C VAL A 19 12.17 -5.42 42.24
N ALA A 20 11.89 -4.32 42.97
CA ALA A 20 10.78 -3.42 42.66
C ALA A 20 10.99 -2.60 41.37
N SER A 21 12.24 -2.34 40.98
CA SER A 21 12.54 -1.62 39.72
C SER A 21 12.44 -2.49 38.45
N LEU A 22 12.42 -3.80 38.57
CA LEU A 22 12.26 -4.72 37.45
C LEU A 22 10.81 -4.95 37.03
N SER A 23 9.83 -4.46 37.80
CA SER A 23 8.40 -4.71 37.54
C SER A 23 7.73 -3.66 36.63
N PHE A 24 8.45 -2.65 36.15
CA PHE A 24 7.94 -1.64 35.21
C PHE A 24 8.46 -1.86 33.79
N THR A 25 8.52 -3.10 33.32
CA THR A 25 8.55 -3.32 31.87
C THR A 25 7.13 -3.15 31.35
N GLY A 26 6.72 -1.90 31.18
CA GLY A 26 5.55 -1.60 30.37
C GLY A 26 5.78 -2.24 29.00
N VAL A 27 5.00 -3.25 28.65
CA VAL A 27 5.01 -3.85 27.32
C VAL A 27 4.72 -2.71 26.34
N ALA A 28 5.74 -2.20 25.69
CA ALA A 28 5.58 -1.21 24.64
C ALA A 28 4.72 -1.85 23.56
N LYS A 29 3.45 -1.42 23.46
CA LYS A 29 2.52 -1.92 22.45
C LYS A 29 3.04 -1.52 21.07
N SER A 30 3.50 -2.49 20.29
CA SER A 30 4.00 -2.23 18.95
C SER A 30 2.87 -1.73 18.05
N ALA A 31 3.13 -0.65 17.32
CA ALA A 31 2.22 -0.16 16.30
C ALA A 31 2.12 -1.20 15.16
N GLU A 32 0.93 -1.42 14.63
CA GLU A 32 0.74 -2.20 13.42
C GLU A 32 0.91 -1.30 12.20
N PHE A 33 1.90 -1.63 11.39
CA PHE A 33 2.21 -0.89 10.18
C PHE A 33 1.52 -1.52 8.98
N PHE A 34 0.99 -0.71 8.09
CA PHE A 34 0.53 -1.16 6.80
C PHE A 34 0.75 -0.09 5.72
N THR A 35 0.89 -0.58 4.50
CA THR A 35 1.18 0.24 3.33
C THR A 35 0.06 0.14 2.32
N ILE A 36 -0.34 1.29 1.77
CA ILE A 36 -1.25 1.38 0.63
C ILE A 36 -0.42 1.79 -0.60
N GLY A 37 -0.19 0.86 -1.52
CA GLY A 37 0.44 1.17 -2.81
C GLY A 37 -0.41 2.15 -3.61
N THR A 38 0.19 3.18 -4.19
CA THR A 38 -0.56 4.25 -4.88
C THR A 38 -0.18 4.38 -6.36
N GLY A 39 0.29 5.52 -6.79
CA GLY A 39 0.73 5.83 -8.15
C GLY A 39 1.69 7.02 -8.15
N GLY A 40 1.83 7.69 -9.26
CA GLY A 40 2.65 8.89 -9.37
C GLY A 40 2.19 10.01 -8.41
N PRO A 41 3.09 10.87 -7.90
CA PRO A 41 2.79 11.83 -6.83
C PRO A 41 1.75 12.90 -7.20
N THR A 42 1.54 13.14 -8.48
CA THR A 42 0.51 14.06 -9.00
C THR A 42 -0.82 13.35 -9.34
N GLY A 43 -0.86 12.02 -9.22
CA GLY A 43 -2.02 11.20 -9.59
C GLY A 43 -3.04 11.07 -8.48
N VAL A 44 -4.27 10.68 -8.86
CA VAL A 44 -5.39 10.50 -7.94
C VAL A 44 -5.11 9.40 -6.93
N TYR A 45 -4.47 8.31 -7.31
CA TYR A 45 -4.13 7.20 -6.41
C TYR A 45 -3.28 7.66 -5.23
N PHE A 46 -2.27 8.49 -5.49
CA PHE A 46 -1.41 9.04 -4.43
C PHE A 46 -2.21 9.93 -3.47
N GLN A 47 -3.05 10.82 -4.00
CA GLN A 47 -3.90 11.68 -3.17
C GLN A 47 -4.88 10.86 -2.34
N THR A 48 -5.51 9.85 -2.94
CA THR A 48 -6.46 8.95 -2.27
C THR A 48 -5.80 8.16 -1.13
N GLY A 49 -4.68 7.49 -1.41
CA GLY A 49 -3.97 6.71 -0.38
C GLY A 49 -3.54 7.57 0.81
N ASN A 50 -2.99 8.76 0.53
CA ASN A 50 -2.61 9.71 1.59
C ASN A 50 -3.83 10.23 2.37
N ALA A 51 -4.96 10.48 1.71
CA ALA A 51 -6.19 10.89 2.39
C ALA A 51 -6.70 9.78 3.33
N ILE A 52 -6.70 8.53 2.90
CA ILE A 52 -7.07 7.37 3.73
C ILE A 52 -6.15 7.27 4.95
N CYS A 53 -4.83 7.31 4.76
CA CYS A 53 -3.87 7.28 5.86
C CYS A 53 -4.08 8.44 6.85
N LYS A 54 -4.32 9.64 6.33
CA LYS A 54 -4.60 10.82 7.16
C LYS A 54 -5.89 10.68 7.98
N MET A 55 -6.95 10.11 7.38
CA MET A 55 -8.19 9.83 8.09
C MET A 55 -7.99 8.80 9.20
N LEU A 56 -7.28 7.70 8.92
CA LEU A 56 -6.97 6.67 9.90
C LEU A 56 -6.15 7.21 11.07
N HIS A 57 -5.13 8.03 10.81
CA HIS A 57 -4.30 8.62 11.85
C HIS A 57 -5.09 9.62 12.74
N LYS A 58 -6.08 10.32 12.17
CA LYS A 58 -6.87 11.32 12.89
C LYS A 58 -8.14 10.76 13.52
N SER A 59 -8.61 9.61 13.07
CA SER A 59 -9.95 9.12 13.41
C SER A 59 -9.98 8.52 14.84
N ALA A 60 -11.01 8.87 15.60
CA ALA A 60 -11.32 8.22 16.87
C ALA A 60 -11.63 6.73 16.70
N ILE A 61 -12.04 6.29 15.49
CA ILE A 61 -12.35 4.90 15.13
C ILE A 61 -11.11 4.02 15.27
N ALA A 62 -9.92 4.50 14.88
CA ALA A 62 -8.68 3.77 15.05
C ALA A 62 -8.35 3.50 16.52
N LYS A 63 -8.69 4.43 17.41
CA LYS A 63 -8.56 4.27 18.87
C LYS A 63 -9.62 3.35 19.46
N GLU A 64 -10.85 3.44 18.97
CA GLU A 64 -11.99 2.67 19.46
C GLU A 64 -11.93 1.20 19.04
N HIS A 65 -11.54 0.89 17.81
CA HIS A 65 -11.33 -0.48 17.36
C HIS A 65 -10.19 -1.19 18.09
N GLY A 66 -9.11 -0.47 18.39
CA GLY A 66 -8.00 -0.97 19.20
C GLY A 66 -8.44 -1.38 20.60
N ARG A 67 -9.34 -0.61 21.24
CA ARG A 67 -9.83 -0.89 22.60
C ARG A 67 -10.85 -2.04 22.68
N LYS A 68 -11.84 -2.08 21.77
CA LYS A 68 -12.93 -3.09 21.79
C LYS A 68 -12.45 -4.51 21.57
N LYS A 69 -11.32 -4.71 20.90
CA LYS A 69 -10.75 -6.05 20.63
C LYS A 69 -9.63 -6.46 21.60
N GLY A 70 -9.38 -5.68 22.65
CA GLY A 70 -8.24 -5.91 23.54
C GLY A 70 -6.86 -5.77 22.84
N ILE A 71 -6.87 -5.33 21.57
CA ILE A 71 -5.68 -5.10 20.76
C ILE A 71 -5.39 -3.62 20.83
N ASP A 72 -4.54 -3.26 21.73
CA ASP A 72 -4.09 -1.89 21.90
C ASP A 72 -2.98 -1.57 20.87
N LYS A 73 -3.28 -1.78 19.60
CA LYS A 73 -2.36 -1.51 18.51
C LYS A 73 -2.66 -0.14 17.90
N ALA A 74 -1.66 0.72 17.90
CA ALA A 74 -1.72 1.93 17.11
C ALA A 74 -1.48 1.58 15.64
N TYR A 75 -2.40 1.93 14.74
CA TYR A 75 -2.20 1.76 13.31
C TYR A 75 -1.32 2.86 12.76
N ARG A 76 -0.32 2.46 11.96
CA ARG A 76 0.56 3.35 11.21
C ARG A 76 0.39 3.06 9.72
N CYS A 77 -0.26 3.97 9.01
CA CYS A 77 -0.51 3.88 7.58
C CYS A 77 0.50 4.70 6.81
N THR A 78 1.07 4.12 5.75
CA THR A 78 1.89 4.82 4.75
C THR A 78 1.30 4.63 3.36
N ALA A 79 1.45 5.65 2.51
CA ALA A 79 0.96 5.64 1.14
C ALA A 79 2.07 6.15 0.18
N PRO A 80 3.07 5.29 -0.11
CA PRO A 80 4.17 5.68 -0.99
C PRO A 80 3.70 5.89 -2.43
N SER A 81 4.39 6.76 -3.15
CA SER A 81 4.31 6.82 -4.61
C SER A 81 4.87 5.54 -5.22
N THR A 82 4.16 4.97 -6.20
CA THR A 82 4.51 3.70 -6.84
C THR A 82 4.35 3.75 -8.36
N GLY A 83 4.64 2.62 -9.00
CA GLY A 83 4.38 2.42 -10.43
C GLY A 83 2.90 2.36 -10.81
N GLY A 84 1.99 2.11 -9.88
CA GLY A 84 0.55 2.01 -10.12
C GLY A 84 0.02 0.57 -10.07
N SER A 85 -1.09 0.29 -10.76
CA SER A 85 -1.94 -0.90 -10.60
C SER A 85 -1.19 -2.23 -10.55
N ASN A 86 -0.44 -2.57 -11.60
CA ASN A 86 0.26 -3.86 -11.69
C ASN A 86 1.41 -3.97 -10.68
N TYR A 87 2.10 -2.86 -10.42
CA TYR A 87 3.12 -2.81 -9.37
C TYR A 87 2.51 -3.07 -8.00
N ASN A 88 1.41 -2.37 -7.67
CA ASN A 88 0.76 -2.50 -6.37
C ASN A 88 0.25 -3.92 -6.12
N ILE A 89 -0.41 -4.53 -7.11
CA ILE A 89 -0.87 -5.91 -7.00
C ILE A 89 0.31 -6.86 -6.81
N GLY A 90 1.41 -6.65 -7.53
CA GLY A 90 2.64 -7.44 -7.37
C GLY A 90 3.24 -7.35 -5.97
N GLN A 91 3.26 -6.14 -5.37
CA GLN A 91 3.74 -5.94 -4.00
C GLN A 91 2.81 -6.58 -2.95
N ILE A 92 1.49 -6.59 -3.21
CA ILE A 92 0.53 -7.30 -2.36
C ILE A 92 0.74 -8.81 -2.45
N ALA A 93 0.91 -9.34 -3.64
CA ALA A 93 1.18 -10.77 -3.85
C ALA A 93 2.50 -11.22 -3.22
N ALA A 94 3.50 -10.34 -3.16
CA ALA A 94 4.77 -10.58 -2.49
C ALA A 94 4.71 -10.41 -0.95
N GLY A 95 3.57 -9.95 -0.39
CA GLY A 95 3.42 -9.69 1.04
C GLY A 95 4.03 -8.37 1.54
N GLU A 96 4.57 -7.55 0.63
CA GLU A 96 5.22 -6.28 0.96
C GLU A 96 4.21 -5.17 1.27
N PHE A 97 3.07 -5.16 0.57
CA PHE A 97 1.98 -4.22 0.81
C PHE A 97 0.73 -4.96 1.29
N GLN A 98 -0.02 -4.35 2.20
CA GLN A 98 -1.29 -4.88 2.68
C GLN A 98 -2.46 -4.41 1.81
N PHE A 99 -2.34 -3.22 1.21
CA PHE A 99 -3.35 -2.61 0.34
C PHE A 99 -2.71 -1.94 -0.88
N GLY A 100 -3.52 -1.70 -1.90
CA GLY A 100 -3.10 -0.94 -3.07
C GLY A 100 -4.29 -0.41 -3.85
N VAL A 101 -4.12 0.76 -4.47
CA VAL A 101 -5.09 1.27 -5.44
C VAL A 101 -4.75 0.67 -6.79
N ALA A 102 -5.74 0.07 -7.45
CA ALA A 102 -5.55 -0.59 -8.73
C ALA A 102 -6.82 -0.55 -9.59
N GLN A 103 -6.65 -0.47 -10.90
CA GLN A 103 -7.75 -0.59 -11.87
C GLN A 103 -8.41 -1.98 -11.79
N SER A 104 -9.70 -2.02 -12.03
CA SER A 104 -10.50 -3.26 -11.91
C SER A 104 -10.12 -4.32 -12.95
N ASP A 105 -9.72 -3.94 -14.16
CA ASP A 105 -9.23 -4.85 -15.20
C ASP A 105 -7.98 -5.61 -14.74
N TRP A 106 -7.00 -4.91 -14.12
CA TRP A 106 -5.79 -5.55 -13.61
C TRP A 106 -6.03 -6.40 -12.37
N GLN A 107 -7.01 -6.06 -11.53
CA GLN A 107 -7.48 -6.93 -10.45
C GLN A 107 -8.06 -8.23 -11.02
N TYR A 108 -8.90 -8.13 -12.07
CA TYR A 108 -9.45 -9.29 -12.76
C TYR A 108 -8.35 -10.18 -13.35
N HIS A 109 -7.41 -9.58 -14.08
CA HIS A 109 -6.31 -10.32 -14.69
C HIS A 109 -5.41 -11.02 -13.67
N ALA A 110 -5.13 -10.38 -12.54
CA ALA A 110 -4.33 -10.96 -11.46
C ALA A 110 -5.03 -12.17 -10.82
N VAL A 111 -6.33 -12.04 -10.52
CA VAL A 111 -7.10 -13.14 -9.91
C VAL A 111 -7.27 -14.32 -10.86
N ASN A 112 -7.40 -14.08 -12.16
CA ASN A 112 -7.63 -15.12 -13.16
C ASN A 112 -6.35 -15.63 -13.84
N GLY A 113 -5.19 -15.05 -13.56
CA GLY A 113 -3.92 -15.46 -14.18
C GLY A 113 -3.90 -15.21 -15.69
N SER A 114 -4.45 -14.09 -16.17
CA SER A 114 -4.54 -13.76 -17.59
C SER A 114 -3.75 -12.49 -17.94
N SER A 115 -3.51 -12.23 -19.24
CA SER A 115 -2.72 -11.10 -19.72
C SER A 115 -1.33 -11.07 -19.07
N LYS A 116 -0.88 -9.96 -18.51
CA LYS A 116 0.42 -9.83 -17.83
C LYS A 116 0.58 -10.72 -16.58
N TRP A 117 -0.51 -11.32 -16.11
CA TRP A 117 -0.55 -12.22 -14.95
C TRP A 117 -0.59 -13.71 -15.34
N GLU A 118 -0.44 -14.02 -16.63
CA GLU A 118 -0.31 -15.41 -17.09
C GLU A 118 0.87 -16.10 -16.39
N GLY A 119 0.61 -17.27 -15.82
CA GLY A 119 1.58 -17.99 -14.99
C GLY A 119 1.90 -17.38 -13.62
N LYS A 120 1.19 -16.30 -13.22
CA LYS A 120 1.39 -15.57 -11.95
C LYS A 120 0.06 -15.30 -11.25
N GLN A 121 -0.91 -16.20 -11.38
CA GLN A 121 -2.23 -16.04 -10.77
C GLN A 121 -2.13 -15.74 -9.27
N TYR A 122 -2.89 -14.75 -8.82
CA TYR A 122 -3.02 -14.40 -7.42
C TYR A 122 -4.50 -14.37 -7.01
N SER A 123 -5.05 -15.54 -6.71
CA SER A 123 -6.47 -15.74 -6.38
C SER A 123 -6.88 -15.18 -5.04
N ASP A 124 -5.92 -14.87 -4.15
CA ASP A 124 -6.19 -14.33 -2.80
C ASP A 124 -6.37 -12.83 -2.76
N LEU A 125 -6.25 -12.14 -3.90
CA LEU A 125 -6.55 -10.71 -4.00
C LEU A 125 -8.03 -10.46 -3.65
N ARG A 126 -8.29 -9.41 -2.87
CA ARG A 126 -9.66 -9.01 -2.47
C ARG A 126 -9.87 -7.53 -2.72
N ALA A 127 -11.02 -7.19 -3.33
CA ALA A 127 -11.47 -5.81 -3.43
C ALA A 127 -12.04 -5.35 -2.10
N VAL A 128 -11.65 -4.16 -1.65
CA VAL A 128 -12.15 -3.55 -0.41
C VAL A 128 -13.31 -2.60 -0.70
N PHE A 129 -13.10 -1.64 -1.60
CA PHE A 129 -14.12 -0.72 -2.09
C PHE A 129 -13.66 -0.05 -3.40
N SER A 130 -14.62 0.51 -4.15
CA SER A 130 -14.35 1.31 -5.34
C SER A 130 -14.11 2.78 -4.95
N VAL A 131 -13.08 3.39 -5.53
CA VAL A 131 -12.72 4.79 -5.26
C VAL A 131 -13.38 5.74 -6.24
N HIS A 132 -13.24 5.48 -7.55
CA HIS A 132 -13.79 6.29 -8.63
C HIS A 132 -13.82 5.51 -9.96
N ASN A 133 -14.58 6.01 -10.92
CA ASN A 133 -14.54 5.50 -12.29
C ASN A 133 -13.27 5.97 -13.01
N GLU A 134 -12.68 5.09 -13.81
CA GLU A 134 -11.47 5.36 -14.59
C GLU A 134 -11.69 5.02 -16.08
N PRO A 135 -12.44 5.86 -16.83
CA PRO A 135 -12.60 5.63 -18.25
C PRO A 135 -11.27 5.81 -18.98
N PHE A 136 -10.92 4.86 -19.84
CA PHE A 136 -9.71 4.97 -20.65
C PHE A 136 -9.87 6.08 -21.69
N GLN A 137 -8.94 7.01 -21.74
CA GLN A 137 -8.96 8.18 -22.62
C GLN A 137 -7.59 8.42 -23.25
N ILE A 138 -7.57 8.82 -24.52
CA ILE A 138 -6.38 9.26 -25.24
C ILE A 138 -6.53 10.74 -25.54
N TRP A 139 -5.61 11.55 -25.07
CA TRP A 139 -5.57 12.99 -25.30
C TRP A 139 -4.52 13.33 -26.33
N ALA A 140 -4.90 14.01 -27.40
CA ALA A 140 -3.99 14.50 -28.43
C ALA A 140 -4.04 16.02 -28.55
N ARG A 141 -2.87 16.65 -28.76
CA ARG A 141 -2.84 18.08 -29.11
C ARG A 141 -3.55 18.30 -30.45
N LYS A 142 -4.36 19.34 -30.57
CA LYS A 142 -5.08 19.68 -31.82
C LYS A 142 -4.17 19.69 -33.06
N LYS A 143 -2.95 20.23 -32.92
CA LYS A 143 -1.95 20.25 -34.00
C LYS A 143 -1.42 18.89 -34.44
N ALA A 144 -1.59 17.85 -33.60
CA ALA A 144 -1.17 16.48 -33.95
C ALA A 144 -2.13 15.82 -34.95
N LYS A 145 -3.32 16.38 -35.14
CA LYS A 145 -4.34 15.90 -36.11
C LYS A 145 -4.71 14.43 -35.95
N VAL A 146 -4.63 13.90 -34.74
CA VAL A 146 -5.03 12.54 -34.39
C VAL A 146 -6.55 12.51 -34.22
N LYS A 147 -7.24 11.66 -34.99
CA LYS A 147 -8.71 11.50 -34.93
C LYS A 147 -9.13 10.15 -34.38
N ASP A 148 -8.26 9.14 -34.49
CA ASP A 148 -8.50 7.79 -34.08
C ASP A 148 -7.19 7.12 -33.63
N PHE A 149 -7.25 5.85 -33.25
CA PHE A 149 -6.10 5.08 -32.81
C PHE A 149 -5.04 4.91 -33.90
N ALA A 150 -5.44 4.75 -35.15
CA ALA A 150 -4.51 4.62 -36.29
C ALA A 150 -3.68 5.88 -36.51
N GLY A 151 -4.26 7.05 -36.23
CA GLY A 151 -3.57 8.36 -36.28
C GLY A 151 -2.42 8.51 -35.30
N LEU A 152 -2.23 7.58 -34.36
CA LEU A 152 -1.09 7.54 -33.44
C LEU A 152 0.19 7.01 -34.10
N LYS A 153 0.09 6.32 -35.22
CA LYS A 153 1.25 5.75 -35.93
C LYS A 153 2.29 6.82 -36.25
N GLY A 154 3.54 6.57 -35.91
CA GLY A 154 4.66 7.50 -36.10
C GLY A 154 4.63 8.73 -35.17
N LYS A 155 3.81 8.71 -34.13
CA LYS A 155 3.78 9.79 -33.11
C LYS A 155 4.46 9.33 -31.82
N VAL A 156 5.05 10.27 -31.11
CA VAL A 156 5.52 10.04 -29.74
C VAL A 156 4.30 10.10 -28.81
N VAL A 157 3.97 8.98 -28.20
CA VAL A 157 2.80 8.82 -27.32
C VAL A 157 3.25 8.45 -25.92
N ASN A 158 2.77 9.17 -24.92
CA ASN A 158 2.94 8.75 -23.53
C ASN A 158 1.87 7.67 -23.20
N ILE A 159 2.32 6.45 -23.03
CA ILE A 159 1.46 5.30 -22.69
C ILE A 159 1.45 4.95 -21.20
N GLY A 160 2.11 5.73 -20.37
CA GLY A 160 2.26 5.47 -18.93
C GLY A 160 3.62 4.86 -18.57
N ASN A 161 3.95 4.90 -17.30
CA ASN A 161 5.18 4.33 -16.76
C ASN A 161 5.09 2.81 -16.58
N ALA A 162 6.24 2.16 -16.46
CA ALA A 162 6.32 0.73 -16.19
C ALA A 162 5.55 0.38 -14.90
N GLY A 163 4.80 -0.72 -14.92
CA GLY A 163 3.98 -1.17 -13.80
C GLY A 163 2.64 -0.46 -13.62
N SER A 164 2.35 0.62 -14.40
CA SER A 164 1.06 1.29 -14.35
C SER A 164 -0.05 0.47 -15.03
N GLY A 165 -1.27 0.64 -14.56
CA GLY A 165 -2.45 0.09 -15.22
C GLY A 165 -2.67 0.73 -16.59
N GLN A 166 -2.50 2.05 -16.70
CA GLN A 166 -2.59 2.79 -17.94
C GLN A 166 -1.71 2.21 -19.04
N ARG A 167 -0.44 1.93 -18.73
CA ARG A 167 0.48 1.31 -19.69
C ARG A 167 0.00 -0.08 -20.09
N GLY A 168 -0.40 -0.88 -19.11
CA GLY A 168 -0.91 -2.23 -19.38
C GLY A 168 -2.12 -2.22 -20.30
N THR A 169 -3.11 -1.37 -20.04
CA THR A 169 -4.30 -1.23 -20.89
C THR A 169 -3.94 -0.75 -22.30
N MET A 170 -3.01 0.21 -22.42
CA MET A 170 -2.56 0.67 -23.74
C MET A 170 -1.84 -0.44 -24.52
N GLU A 171 -1.00 -1.25 -23.88
CA GLU A 171 -0.33 -2.39 -24.52
C GLU A 171 -1.34 -3.43 -25.02
N VAL A 172 -2.40 -3.75 -24.26
CA VAL A 172 -3.50 -4.62 -24.71
C VAL A 172 -4.19 -4.04 -25.95
N LEU A 173 -4.45 -2.74 -25.99
CA LEU A 173 -5.04 -2.08 -27.15
C LEU A 173 -4.11 -2.10 -28.37
N MET A 174 -2.82 -1.91 -28.17
CA MET A 174 -1.82 -1.96 -29.23
C MET A 174 -1.73 -3.35 -29.83
N ASP A 175 -1.68 -4.40 -29.01
CA ASP A 175 -1.67 -5.79 -29.46
C ASP A 175 -2.94 -6.13 -30.26
N ALA A 176 -4.11 -5.73 -29.75
CA ALA A 176 -5.39 -5.93 -30.46
C ALA A 176 -5.49 -5.19 -31.80
N LYS A 177 -4.69 -4.15 -32.01
CA LYS A 177 -4.62 -3.36 -33.26
C LYS A 177 -3.40 -3.71 -34.11
N GLY A 178 -2.58 -4.68 -33.74
CA GLY A 178 -1.37 -5.06 -34.45
C GLY A 178 -0.32 -3.93 -34.51
N VAL A 179 -0.25 -3.11 -33.46
CA VAL A 179 0.69 -1.98 -33.35
C VAL A 179 1.79 -2.34 -32.35
N ASN A 180 3.04 -2.32 -32.81
CA ASN A 180 4.19 -2.55 -31.93
C ASN A 180 4.79 -1.24 -31.41
N ASN A 181 5.38 -1.30 -30.22
CA ASN A 181 6.29 -0.28 -29.73
C ASN A 181 7.60 -0.37 -30.52
N SER A 182 7.79 0.48 -31.52
CA SER A 182 9.04 0.63 -32.26
C SER A 182 9.70 1.94 -31.86
#